data_31851018db2cad7fe685d8741875b30a
#
_entry.id   31851018db2cad7fe685d8741875b30a
#
_cell.length_a   1.000
_cell.length_b   1.000
_cell.length_c   1.000
_cell.angle_alpha   90.00
_cell.angle_beta   90.00
_cell.angle_gamma   90.00
#
_symmetry.space_group_name_H-M   'P 1'
#
loop_
_entity.id
_entity.type
_entity.pdbx_description
1 polymer ?
#
loop_
_entity_poly.entity_id
_entity_poly.type
_entity_poly.pdbx_seq_one_letter_code
_entity_poly.pdbx_strand_id
1 'polypeptide(L)'
;MFSKKRLAATAAVATTAALVLAGCAGGSAPEDAAPTFDPNEKVTLNLAFWGNDVRADLYNQAIEAFNEEYPNITVNSTFLTFPEFWEKRQTEAAGGGLPDVMQFDYSYLRQYSENGLLLDLDPYLGNIIETKPLDDKILKIGVVDDTTYAIPTSTNAWGMYTNPVLLEQAGVDEFAGGSWADYTEWMGEVTDAAGGQFYGGADYTGRIQNFELQLRSEGKNLFNEDGTAGFDEKRLKKFWEEGQDIRDGIGIPEQTVEELKPLGGFDSAKTASELTWDNFGAGYLANLGASYTELGLVAPPVTKEGAKDLYLKPSMLHAISANTKHPEAAATLVNFLINSPESGKIFGTNRGIPASSTALEAADLDPLSTQIKDYEESIADRLGDAPPVPIVGYGSLEEKFRVLGTELNYGTVTVDEAVDQFFAEMDVVLNQ
;
A
#
# COMPACT_ATOMS: atom_id res chain seq x y z
N MET A 1 13.89 49.13 -59.18
CA MET A 1 13.28 49.77 -60.34
C MET A 1 11.77 49.69 -60.19
N PHE A 2 11.15 50.84 -60.00
CA PHE A 2 9.78 51.25 -60.26
C PHE A 2 8.60 50.36 -59.85
N SER A 3 7.58 50.79 -59.22
CA SER A 3 6.95 52.07 -58.94
C SER A 3 5.43 51.85 -58.77
N LYS A 4 4.90 52.26 -57.62
CA LYS A 4 3.69 53.18 -57.54
C LYS A 4 2.39 52.71 -58.22
N LYS A 5 1.28 52.75 -57.63
CA LYS A 5 0.43 53.73 -56.98
C LYS A 5 -1.06 53.37 -57.15
N ARG A 6 -1.83 53.62 -56.12
CA ARG A 6 -2.97 54.49 -55.92
C ARG A 6 -4.33 53.86 -56.31
N LEU A 7 -5.36 54.06 -55.66
CA LEU A 7 -6.09 54.94 -54.75
C LEU A 7 -7.58 54.66 -54.91
N ALA A 8 -8.25 54.59 -53.81
CA ALA A 8 -9.48 55.25 -53.41
C ALA A 8 -10.80 54.93 -54.20
N ALA A 9 -11.89 54.64 -53.55
CA ALA A 9 -12.78 55.59 -52.91
C ALA A 9 -14.06 54.92 -52.35
N THR A 10 -14.33 55.19 -51.10
CA THR A 10 -15.60 55.67 -50.48
C THR A 10 -16.94 55.28 -51.11
N ALA A 11 -17.80 54.63 -50.30
CA ALA A 11 -19.18 55.00 -50.13
C ALA A 11 -19.71 54.53 -48.75
N ALA A 12 -20.06 55.51 -47.93
CA ALA A 12 -20.80 55.36 -46.67
C ALA A 12 -22.29 55.20 -47.00
N VAL A 13 -22.93 54.25 -46.27
CA VAL A 13 -24.38 54.34 -46.03
C VAL A 13 -24.62 54.04 -44.57
N ALA A 14 -25.11 55.03 -43.87
CA ALA A 14 -25.61 54.97 -42.51
C ALA A 14 -27.03 54.40 -42.54
N THR A 15 -27.31 53.47 -41.64
CA THR A 15 -28.67 53.18 -41.19
C THR A 15 -28.70 52.71 -39.73
N THR A 16 -29.10 53.60 -38.90
CA THR A 16 -29.98 53.58 -37.71
C THR A 16 -29.91 52.48 -36.70
N ALA A 17 -29.61 52.91 -35.50
CA ALA A 17 -29.67 52.24 -34.23
C ALA A 17 -31.05 51.63 -33.90
N ALA A 18 -31.02 50.43 -33.34
CA ALA A 18 -32.04 49.97 -32.39
C ALA A 18 -31.33 49.39 -31.18
N LEU A 19 -31.22 50.15 -30.11
CA LEU A 19 -30.85 49.65 -28.76
C LEU A 19 -32.00 48.79 -28.28
N VAL A 20 -31.70 47.49 -28.09
CA VAL A 20 -32.47 46.63 -27.16
C VAL A 20 -31.59 46.43 -25.96
N LEU A 21 -31.92 47.09 -24.86
CA LEU A 21 -31.44 46.74 -23.52
C LEU A 21 -32.06 45.40 -23.17
N ALA A 22 -31.27 44.31 -23.31
CA ALA A 22 -31.53 43.05 -22.62
C ALA A 22 -30.68 43.07 -21.36
N GLY A 23 -31.34 43.04 -20.22
CA GLY A 23 -30.74 43.13 -18.89
C GLY A 23 -29.71 42.03 -18.64
N CYS A 24 -28.63 42.42 -17.98
CA CYS A 24 -27.74 41.52 -17.29
C CYS A 24 -28.53 40.78 -16.17
N ALA A 25 -29.10 39.64 -16.50
CA ALA A 25 -29.28 38.61 -15.51
C ALA A 25 -27.91 37.94 -15.35
N GLY A 26 -27.20 38.27 -14.27
CA GLY A 26 -26.07 37.47 -13.81
C GLY A 26 -26.59 36.09 -13.52
N GLY A 27 -26.50 35.19 -14.49
CA GLY A 27 -26.54 33.76 -14.24
C GLY A 27 -25.25 33.43 -13.54
N SER A 28 -25.32 33.13 -12.24
CA SER A 28 -24.33 32.33 -11.58
C SER A 28 -24.11 31.10 -12.48
N ALA A 29 -22.86 30.82 -12.83
CA ALA A 29 -22.56 29.51 -13.38
C ALA A 29 -23.23 28.46 -12.49
N PRO A 30 -23.85 27.41 -13.02
CA PRO A 30 -24.34 26.34 -12.14
C PRO A 30 -23.15 25.92 -11.26
N GLU A 31 -23.35 25.95 -9.93
CA GLU A 31 -22.51 25.17 -9.06
C GLU A 31 -22.45 23.79 -9.72
N ASP A 32 -21.26 23.28 -9.99
CA ASP A 32 -21.08 21.98 -10.61
C ASP A 32 -21.87 20.98 -9.76
N ALA A 33 -22.97 20.49 -10.32
CA ALA A 33 -23.79 19.50 -9.61
C ALA A 33 -22.92 18.27 -9.39
N ALA A 34 -22.96 17.74 -8.16
CA ALA A 34 -22.20 16.53 -7.83
C ALA A 34 -22.48 15.43 -8.87
N PRO A 35 -21.46 14.69 -9.33
CA PRO A 35 -21.62 13.60 -10.28
C PRO A 35 -22.70 12.62 -9.84
N THR A 36 -23.55 12.17 -10.75
CA THR A 36 -24.58 11.17 -10.50
C THR A 36 -24.60 10.15 -11.62
N PHE A 37 -24.66 8.87 -11.21
CA PHE A 37 -24.76 7.79 -12.19
C PHE A 37 -26.21 7.64 -12.68
N ASP A 38 -26.40 7.55 -14.02
CA ASP A 38 -27.71 7.21 -14.62
C ASP A 38 -27.83 5.68 -14.77
N PRO A 39 -28.67 4.98 -13.98
CA PRO A 39 -28.80 3.53 -14.04
C PRO A 39 -29.37 3.02 -15.37
N ASN A 40 -29.88 3.88 -16.24
CA ASN A 40 -30.41 3.50 -17.56
C ASN A 40 -29.36 3.57 -18.67
N GLU A 41 -28.20 4.19 -18.42
CA GLU A 41 -27.13 4.25 -19.40
C GLU A 41 -26.52 2.86 -19.62
N LYS A 42 -26.35 2.47 -20.89
CA LYS A 42 -25.65 1.23 -21.24
C LYS A 42 -24.17 1.51 -21.36
N VAL A 43 -23.41 0.94 -20.45
CA VAL A 43 -21.98 1.16 -20.32
C VAL A 43 -21.22 -0.15 -20.44
N THR A 44 -20.04 -0.11 -21.04
CA THR A 44 -19.07 -1.21 -20.95
C THR A 44 -17.79 -0.68 -20.30
N LEU A 45 -17.39 -1.30 -19.21
CA LEU A 45 -16.17 -1.00 -18.46
C LEU A 45 -15.15 -2.13 -18.63
N ASN A 46 -13.88 -1.77 -18.67
CA ASN A 46 -12.77 -2.70 -18.62
C ASN A 46 -12.13 -2.62 -17.23
N LEU A 47 -12.09 -3.75 -16.53
CA LEU A 47 -11.45 -3.91 -15.23
C LEU A 47 -10.17 -4.72 -15.38
N ALA A 48 -9.07 -4.25 -14.82
CA ALA A 48 -7.83 -5.01 -14.79
C ALA A 48 -7.29 -5.17 -13.36
N PHE A 49 -6.77 -6.37 -13.07
CA PHE A 49 -6.18 -6.68 -11.77
C PHE A 49 -5.03 -7.67 -11.92
N TRP A 50 -4.20 -7.79 -10.88
CA TRP A 50 -3.21 -8.87 -10.80
C TRP A 50 -3.66 -9.94 -9.83
N GLY A 51 -3.21 -11.15 -10.07
CA GLY A 51 -3.51 -12.28 -9.20
C GLY A 51 -3.26 -13.62 -9.87
N ASN A 52 -3.98 -14.62 -9.39
CA ASN A 52 -4.03 -15.96 -9.89
C ASN A 52 -5.48 -16.36 -10.26
N ASP A 53 -5.68 -17.59 -10.71
CA ASP A 53 -7.00 -18.09 -11.09
C ASP A 53 -8.04 -17.99 -9.96
N VAL A 54 -7.64 -18.22 -8.70
CA VAL A 54 -8.55 -18.07 -7.54
C VAL A 54 -9.06 -16.64 -7.42
N ARG A 55 -8.17 -15.65 -7.53
CA ARG A 55 -8.57 -14.24 -7.49
C ARG A 55 -9.44 -13.86 -8.69
N ALA A 56 -9.13 -14.40 -9.86
CA ALA A 56 -9.94 -14.19 -11.07
C ALA A 56 -11.37 -14.71 -10.89
N ASP A 57 -11.54 -15.87 -10.29
CA ASP A 57 -12.85 -16.43 -9.99
C ASP A 57 -13.64 -15.55 -8.99
N LEU A 58 -12.98 -15.01 -7.96
CA LEU A 58 -13.61 -14.09 -7.02
C LEU A 58 -14.05 -12.79 -7.71
N TYR A 59 -13.22 -12.21 -8.58
CA TYR A 59 -13.63 -11.03 -9.35
C TYR A 59 -14.80 -11.33 -10.30
N ASN A 60 -14.83 -12.49 -10.93
CA ASN A 60 -15.95 -12.89 -11.81
C ASN A 60 -17.25 -13.01 -10.99
N GLN A 61 -17.23 -13.62 -9.80
CA GLN A 61 -18.38 -13.69 -8.91
C GLN A 61 -18.83 -12.29 -8.47
N ALA A 62 -17.90 -11.40 -8.12
CA ALA A 62 -18.22 -10.02 -7.75
C ALA A 62 -18.83 -9.23 -8.93
N ILE A 63 -18.35 -9.45 -10.15
CA ILE A 63 -18.92 -8.85 -11.37
C ILE A 63 -20.34 -9.40 -11.64
N GLU A 64 -20.58 -10.68 -11.44
CA GLU A 64 -21.93 -11.27 -11.56
C GLU A 64 -22.89 -10.60 -10.57
N ALA A 65 -22.50 -10.51 -9.29
CA ALA A 65 -23.29 -9.83 -8.27
C ALA A 65 -23.50 -8.34 -8.58
N PHE A 66 -22.47 -7.64 -9.07
CA PHE A 66 -22.58 -6.26 -9.53
C PHE A 66 -23.58 -6.11 -10.68
N ASN A 67 -23.57 -7.01 -11.66
CA ASN A 67 -24.49 -6.98 -12.81
C ASN A 67 -25.94 -7.28 -12.42
N GLU A 68 -26.18 -7.98 -11.31
CA GLU A 68 -27.55 -8.15 -10.78
C GLU A 68 -28.12 -6.81 -10.28
N GLU A 69 -27.28 -5.99 -9.66
CA GLU A 69 -27.66 -4.66 -9.17
C GLU A 69 -27.66 -3.59 -10.27
N TYR A 70 -26.67 -3.66 -11.19
CA TYR A 70 -26.47 -2.70 -12.29
C TYR A 70 -26.52 -3.40 -13.67
N PRO A 71 -27.70 -3.87 -14.14
CA PRO A 71 -27.82 -4.74 -15.34
C PRO A 71 -27.47 -4.03 -16.65
N ASN A 72 -27.34 -2.71 -16.65
CA ASN A 72 -26.95 -1.92 -17.82
C ASN A 72 -25.43 -1.66 -17.92
N ILE A 73 -24.66 -2.07 -16.92
CA ILE A 73 -23.19 -1.98 -16.95
C ILE A 73 -22.62 -3.38 -17.25
N THR A 74 -21.90 -3.50 -18.35
CA THR A 74 -21.12 -4.70 -18.66
C THR A 74 -19.67 -4.50 -18.22
N VAL A 75 -19.11 -5.43 -17.45
CA VAL A 75 -17.72 -5.36 -16.99
C VAL A 75 -16.90 -6.46 -17.64
N ASN A 76 -15.90 -6.10 -18.43
CA ASN A 76 -14.91 -7.02 -18.99
C ASN A 76 -13.68 -7.03 -18.05
N SER A 77 -13.38 -8.18 -17.46
CA SER A 77 -12.22 -8.32 -16.58
C SER A 77 -11.03 -8.96 -17.29
N THR A 78 -9.82 -8.54 -16.91
CA THR A 78 -8.56 -9.16 -17.34
C THR A 78 -7.60 -9.23 -16.15
N PHE A 79 -6.83 -10.33 -16.06
CA PHE A 79 -5.81 -10.44 -15.02
C PHE A 79 -4.48 -10.96 -15.59
N LEU A 80 -3.41 -10.65 -14.84
CA LEU A 80 -2.03 -11.06 -15.13
C LEU A 80 -1.30 -11.33 -13.81
N THR A 81 -0.12 -11.90 -13.85
CA THR A 81 0.79 -11.88 -12.70
C THR A 81 1.22 -10.45 -12.37
N PHE A 82 1.67 -10.19 -11.15
CA PHE A 82 2.03 -8.82 -10.72
C PHE A 82 3.08 -8.15 -11.64
N PRO A 83 4.21 -8.81 -12.01
CA PRO A 83 5.17 -8.19 -12.93
C PRO A 83 4.59 -7.90 -14.31
N GLU A 84 3.90 -8.88 -14.91
CA GLU A 84 3.29 -8.73 -16.26
C GLU A 84 2.18 -7.66 -16.27
N PHE A 85 1.45 -7.53 -15.17
CA PHE A 85 0.42 -6.49 -15.01
C PHE A 85 1.04 -5.11 -15.15
N TRP A 86 2.12 -4.82 -14.41
CA TRP A 86 2.75 -3.50 -14.44
C TRP A 86 3.50 -3.23 -15.74
N GLU A 87 4.16 -4.21 -16.34
CA GLU A 87 4.75 -4.08 -17.68
C GLU A 87 3.69 -3.67 -18.71
N LYS A 88 2.52 -4.32 -18.69
CA LYS A 88 1.41 -4.00 -19.58
C LYS A 88 0.83 -2.62 -19.28
N ARG A 89 0.63 -2.26 -18.00
CA ARG A 89 0.09 -0.94 -17.61
C ARG A 89 1.00 0.20 -18.06
N GLN A 90 2.31 0.06 -17.93
CA GLN A 90 3.28 1.06 -18.41
C GLN A 90 3.17 1.26 -19.93
N THR A 91 3.04 0.18 -20.68
CA THR A 91 2.86 0.24 -22.15
C THR A 91 1.54 0.94 -22.52
N GLU A 92 0.44 0.59 -21.88
CA GLU A 92 -0.88 1.16 -22.13
C GLU A 92 -0.97 2.62 -21.67
N ALA A 93 -0.31 3.00 -20.58
CA ALA A 93 -0.22 4.38 -20.11
C ALA A 93 0.38 5.30 -21.18
N ALA A 94 1.48 4.89 -21.80
CA ALA A 94 2.12 5.64 -22.88
C ALA A 94 1.23 5.83 -24.13
N GLY A 95 0.29 4.88 -24.35
CA GLY A 95 -0.66 4.91 -25.48
C GLY A 95 -2.03 5.52 -25.15
N GLY A 96 -2.30 5.91 -23.91
CA GLY A 96 -3.62 6.37 -23.44
C GLY A 96 -4.68 5.26 -23.40
N GLY A 97 -4.27 3.99 -23.33
CA GLY A 97 -5.14 2.80 -23.40
C GLY A 97 -5.32 2.09 -22.07
N LEU A 98 -5.16 2.76 -20.93
CA LEU A 98 -5.41 2.17 -19.62
C LEU A 98 -6.87 1.70 -19.49
N PRO A 99 -7.14 0.57 -18.79
CA PRO A 99 -8.49 0.14 -18.44
C PRO A 99 -9.25 1.20 -17.64
N ASP A 100 -10.59 1.15 -17.69
CA ASP A 100 -11.43 2.11 -16.97
C ASP A 100 -11.21 2.02 -15.45
N VAL A 101 -11.16 0.81 -14.90
CA VAL A 101 -10.89 0.53 -13.47
C VAL A 101 -9.70 -0.42 -13.34
N MET A 102 -8.82 -0.14 -12.41
CA MET A 102 -7.62 -0.95 -12.15
C MET A 102 -7.48 -1.26 -10.68
N GLN A 103 -7.18 -2.52 -10.33
CA GLN A 103 -6.51 -2.80 -9.06
C GLN A 103 -5.16 -2.09 -9.10
N PHE A 104 -4.78 -1.44 -8.01
CA PHE A 104 -3.63 -0.55 -7.99
C PHE A 104 -2.72 -0.82 -6.81
N ASP A 105 -1.41 -0.68 -7.01
CA ASP A 105 -0.42 -0.80 -5.96
C ASP A 105 0.04 0.59 -5.48
N TYR A 106 0.24 0.69 -4.19
CA TYR A 106 0.62 1.94 -3.53
C TYR A 106 1.93 2.54 -4.06
N SER A 107 2.89 1.69 -4.44
CA SER A 107 4.20 2.14 -4.94
C SER A 107 4.15 2.82 -6.32
N TYR A 108 3.07 2.63 -7.09
CA TYR A 108 2.87 3.27 -8.39
C TYR A 108 1.94 4.48 -8.33
N LEU A 109 1.28 4.73 -7.19
CA LEU A 109 0.22 5.73 -7.09
C LEU A 109 0.73 7.13 -7.44
N ARG A 110 1.84 7.58 -6.84
CA ARG A 110 2.45 8.88 -7.13
C ARG A 110 2.80 9.03 -8.61
N GLN A 111 3.51 8.06 -9.18
CA GLN A 111 3.94 8.11 -10.57
C GLN A 111 2.76 8.28 -11.54
N TYR A 112 1.67 7.54 -11.34
CA TYR A 112 0.52 7.59 -12.25
C TYR A 112 -0.33 8.84 -12.03
N SER A 113 -0.49 9.32 -10.80
CA SER A 113 -1.23 10.55 -10.51
C SER A 113 -0.50 11.79 -11.05
N GLU A 114 0.80 11.95 -10.79
CA GLU A 114 1.61 13.07 -11.28
C GLU A 114 1.69 13.14 -12.82
N ASN A 115 1.60 11.98 -13.48
CA ASN A 115 1.52 11.90 -14.94
C ASN A 115 0.10 12.13 -15.50
N GLY A 116 -0.89 12.46 -14.66
CA GLY A 116 -2.27 12.72 -15.07
C GLY A 116 -2.98 11.49 -15.66
N LEU A 117 -2.60 10.29 -15.26
CA LEU A 117 -3.14 9.03 -15.77
C LEU A 117 -4.35 8.53 -14.98
N LEU A 118 -4.54 9.05 -13.75
CA LEU A 118 -5.63 8.68 -12.85
C LEU A 118 -6.66 9.79 -12.74
N LEU A 119 -7.92 9.39 -12.59
CA LEU A 119 -9.04 10.29 -12.36
C LEU A 119 -8.99 10.85 -10.94
N ASP A 120 -9.23 12.16 -10.81
CA ASP A 120 -9.54 12.80 -9.53
C ASP A 120 -10.88 12.26 -9.01
N LEU A 121 -10.84 11.59 -7.84
CA LEU A 121 -12.00 10.94 -7.23
C LEU A 121 -12.75 11.84 -6.24
N ASP A 122 -12.21 12.99 -5.84
CA ASP A 122 -12.84 13.87 -4.84
C ASP A 122 -14.28 14.25 -5.19
N PRO A 123 -14.62 14.55 -6.48
CA PRO A 123 -16.01 14.85 -6.86
C PRO A 123 -16.98 13.68 -6.65
N TYR A 124 -16.50 12.46 -6.55
CA TYR A 124 -17.31 11.23 -6.43
C TYR A 124 -17.45 10.76 -4.99
N LEU A 125 -16.63 11.28 -4.05
CA LEU A 125 -16.65 10.90 -2.65
C LEU A 125 -17.91 11.40 -1.93
N GLY A 126 -18.51 10.54 -1.13
CA GLY A 126 -19.70 10.84 -0.33
C GLY A 126 -21.01 10.88 -1.13
N ASN A 127 -20.97 10.68 -2.45
CA ASN A 127 -22.15 10.58 -3.30
C ASN A 127 -22.23 9.25 -4.07
N ILE A 128 -21.27 8.95 -4.97
CA ILE A 128 -21.18 7.66 -5.70
C ILE A 128 -20.30 6.68 -4.92
N ILE A 129 -19.15 7.13 -4.43
CA ILE A 129 -18.27 6.32 -3.58
C ILE A 129 -18.58 6.68 -2.13
N GLU A 130 -19.21 5.76 -1.41
CA GLU A 130 -19.54 5.94 0.00
C GLU A 130 -18.26 5.94 0.85
N THR A 131 -18.05 7.01 1.62
CA THR A 131 -16.87 7.14 2.50
C THR A 131 -17.15 6.77 3.96
N LYS A 132 -18.41 6.76 4.38
CA LYS A 132 -18.79 6.47 5.78
C LYS A 132 -18.33 5.11 6.30
N PRO A 133 -18.30 4.03 5.48
CA PRO A 133 -17.78 2.74 5.94
C PRO A 133 -16.26 2.68 6.04
N LEU A 134 -15.53 3.68 5.53
CA LEU A 134 -14.08 3.76 5.52
C LEU A 134 -13.59 4.67 6.66
N ASP A 135 -12.53 4.26 7.35
CA ASP A 135 -11.83 5.15 8.28
C ASP A 135 -11.11 6.28 7.51
N ASP A 136 -11.13 7.50 8.04
CA ASP A 136 -10.49 8.67 7.40
C ASP A 136 -8.99 8.46 7.18
N LYS A 137 -8.30 7.72 8.06
CA LYS A 137 -6.87 7.42 7.91
C LYS A 137 -6.61 6.45 6.76
N ILE A 138 -7.53 5.48 6.57
CA ILE A 138 -7.48 4.54 5.46
C ILE A 138 -7.74 5.27 4.14
N LEU A 139 -8.75 6.11 4.09
CA LEU A 139 -9.09 6.86 2.88
C LEU A 139 -7.94 7.77 2.41
N LYS A 140 -7.24 8.42 3.35
CA LYS A 140 -6.06 9.26 3.07
C LYS A 140 -4.91 8.53 2.38
N ILE A 141 -4.85 7.22 2.44
CA ILE A 141 -3.81 6.43 1.78
C ILE A 141 -3.88 6.57 0.23
N GLY A 142 -5.05 6.83 -0.31
CA GLY A 142 -5.25 7.05 -1.75
C GLY A 142 -5.01 8.48 -2.22
N VAL A 143 -4.52 9.36 -1.34
CA VAL A 143 -4.35 10.81 -1.60
C VAL A 143 -2.90 11.09 -2.02
N VAL A 144 -2.75 11.87 -3.09
CA VAL A 144 -1.47 12.45 -3.55
C VAL A 144 -1.72 13.94 -3.77
N ASP A 145 -0.90 14.79 -3.15
CA ASP A 145 -0.96 16.24 -3.26
C ASP A 145 -2.40 16.80 -3.07
N ASP A 146 -3.01 16.42 -1.93
CA ASP A 146 -4.37 16.80 -1.51
C ASP A 146 -5.52 16.31 -2.41
N THR A 147 -5.26 15.42 -3.37
CA THR A 147 -6.27 14.85 -4.29
C THR A 147 -6.36 13.34 -4.12
N THR A 148 -7.57 12.79 -4.03
CA THR A 148 -7.82 11.35 -3.96
C THR A 148 -7.79 10.73 -5.35
N TYR A 149 -6.84 9.83 -5.61
CA TYR A 149 -6.69 9.12 -6.89
C TYR A 149 -7.04 7.64 -6.84
N ALA A 150 -7.11 7.07 -5.65
CA ALA A 150 -7.45 5.67 -5.48
C ALA A 150 -8.13 5.41 -4.13
N ILE A 151 -8.92 4.34 -4.05
CA ILE A 151 -9.59 3.94 -2.81
C ILE A 151 -8.98 2.62 -2.33
N PRO A 152 -8.49 2.54 -1.09
CA PRO A 152 -8.00 1.30 -0.50
C PRO A 152 -9.08 0.22 -0.41
N THR A 153 -8.71 -1.00 -0.77
CA THR A 153 -9.64 -2.16 -0.70
C THR A 153 -9.55 -2.88 0.61
N SER A 154 -8.38 -2.88 1.20
CA SER A 154 -8.01 -3.68 2.37
C SER A 154 -6.72 -3.18 2.99
N THR A 155 -6.45 -3.60 4.22
CA THR A 155 -5.33 -3.17 5.03
C THR A 155 -4.43 -4.32 5.44
N ASN A 156 -3.19 -3.96 5.75
CA ASN A 156 -2.22 -4.79 6.45
C ASN A 156 -1.47 -3.89 7.46
N ALA A 157 -1.11 -4.45 8.60
CA ALA A 157 -0.29 -3.80 9.59
C ALA A 157 1.07 -4.52 9.78
N TRP A 158 2.10 -3.75 10.12
CA TRP A 158 3.38 -4.35 10.52
C TRP A 158 3.24 -4.95 11.91
N GLY A 159 3.61 -6.23 12.05
CA GLY A 159 3.48 -6.98 13.28
C GLY A 159 4.68 -7.89 13.54
N MET A 160 4.58 -8.68 14.57
CA MET A 160 5.54 -9.72 14.88
C MET A 160 4.80 -11.06 15.04
N TYR A 161 5.05 -11.97 14.10
CA TYR A 161 4.64 -13.36 14.27
C TYR A 161 5.54 -14.06 15.26
N THR A 162 4.96 -14.94 16.08
CA THR A 162 5.65 -15.81 17.00
C THR A 162 5.26 -17.27 16.76
N ASN A 163 6.16 -18.18 17.06
CA ASN A 163 5.93 -19.63 16.90
C ASN A 163 5.74 -20.27 18.28
N PRO A 164 4.50 -20.51 18.72
CA PRO A 164 4.22 -21.01 20.07
C PRO A 164 4.83 -22.40 20.31
N VAL A 165 4.98 -23.23 19.28
CA VAL A 165 5.60 -24.55 19.39
C VAL A 165 7.09 -24.42 19.74
N LEU A 166 7.81 -23.50 19.12
CA LEU A 166 9.22 -23.27 19.42
C LEU A 166 9.40 -22.62 20.81
N LEU A 167 8.51 -21.68 21.16
CA LEU A 167 8.52 -21.05 22.47
C LEU A 167 8.27 -22.08 23.62
N GLU A 168 7.31 -22.97 23.43
CA GLU A 168 7.07 -24.08 24.38
C GLU A 168 8.30 -24.99 24.50
N GLN A 169 8.98 -25.32 23.38
CA GLN A 169 10.21 -26.11 23.39
C GLN A 169 11.35 -25.39 24.11
N ALA A 170 11.47 -24.08 24.00
CA ALA A 170 12.43 -23.26 24.72
C ALA A 170 12.05 -23.08 26.20
N GLY A 171 10.77 -23.22 26.54
CA GLY A 171 10.25 -22.87 27.85
C GLY A 171 10.28 -21.36 28.13
N VAL A 172 10.17 -20.55 27.10
CA VAL A 172 10.15 -19.07 27.15
C VAL A 172 8.77 -18.60 26.75
N ASP A 173 8.23 -17.64 27.51
CA ASP A 173 6.93 -17.05 27.20
C ASP A 173 7.01 -16.17 25.95
N GLU A 174 5.85 -15.95 25.30
CA GLU A 174 5.74 -15.01 24.18
C GLU A 174 6.19 -13.60 24.59
N PHE A 175 6.79 -12.87 23.66
CA PHE A 175 7.21 -11.48 23.90
C PHE A 175 6.02 -10.62 24.31
N ALA A 176 6.04 -10.14 25.54
CA ALA A 176 4.93 -9.37 26.13
C ALA A 176 4.89 -7.89 25.72
N GLY A 177 5.73 -7.48 24.78
CA GLY A 177 5.94 -6.08 24.40
C GLY A 177 7.13 -5.46 25.14
N GLY A 178 7.54 -4.27 24.71
CA GLY A 178 8.69 -3.56 25.26
C GLY A 178 9.49 -2.82 24.20
N SER A 179 10.69 -2.39 24.55
CA SER A 179 11.62 -1.70 23.65
C SER A 179 12.30 -2.69 22.68
N TRP A 180 12.99 -2.16 21.68
CA TRP A 180 13.85 -2.94 20.79
C TRP A 180 14.98 -3.66 21.56
N ALA A 181 15.49 -3.08 22.63
CA ALA A 181 16.46 -3.71 23.52
C ALA A 181 15.84 -4.89 24.28
N ASP A 182 14.62 -4.72 24.82
CA ASP A 182 13.89 -5.82 25.48
C ASP A 182 13.61 -6.98 24.51
N TYR A 183 13.33 -6.67 23.25
CA TYR A 183 13.16 -7.68 22.21
C TYR A 183 14.47 -8.42 21.89
N THR A 184 15.60 -7.71 21.82
CA THR A 184 16.92 -8.32 21.62
C THR A 184 17.27 -9.25 22.80
N GLU A 185 16.99 -8.84 24.05
CA GLU A 185 17.18 -9.66 25.24
C GLU A 185 16.32 -10.91 25.19
N TRP A 186 15.01 -10.77 24.88
CA TRP A 186 14.09 -11.90 24.71
C TRP A 186 14.54 -12.86 23.59
N MET A 187 15.02 -12.36 22.45
CA MET A 187 15.59 -13.19 21.39
C MET A 187 16.79 -14.00 21.91
N GLY A 188 17.65 -13.38 22.72
CA GLY A 188 18.79 -14.03 23.36
C GLY A 188 18.36 -15.15 24.30
N GLU A 189 17.36 -14.92 25.15
CA GLU A 189 16.80 -15.94 26.04
C GLU A 189 16.27 -17.16 25.26
N VAL A 190 15.52 -16.93 24.18
CA VAL A 190 15.02 -18.01 23.33
C VAL A 190 16.17 -18.79 22.66
N THR A 191 17.15 -18.07 22.11
CA THR A 191 18.29 -18.65 21.41
C THR A 191 19.14 -19.54 22.36
N ASP A 192 19.40 -19.04 23.55
CA ASP A 192 20.14 -19.77 24.58
C ASP A 192 19.38 -21.02 25.03
N ALA A 193 18.08 -20.91 25.29
CA ALA A 193 17.22 -22.00 25.69
C ALA A 193 17.06 -23.08 24.59
N ALA A 194 17.05 -22.66 23.33
CA ALA A 194 16.95 -23.56 22.17
C ALA A 194 18.20 -24.41 21.96
N GLY A 195 19.34 -24.05 22.54
CA GLY A 195 20.58 -24.85 22.52
C GLY A 195 21.09 -25.16 21.12
N GLY A 196 20.94 -24.23 20.17
CA GLY A 196 21.39 -24.32 18.77
C GLY A 196 20.43 -25.02 17.81
N GLN A 197 19.22 -25.36 18.23
CA GLN A 197 18.21 -25.98 17.36
C GLN A 197 17.48 -24.93 16.52
N PHE A 198 17.23 -23.77 17.09
CA PHE A 198 16.60 -22.58 16.46
C PHE A 198 17.04 -21.32 17.21
N TYR A 199 16.61 -20.17 16.73
CA TYR A 199 16.97 -18.83 17.22
C TYR A 199 15.72 -18.05 17.64
N GLY A 200 15.87 -17.02 18.47
CA GLY A 200 14.77 -16.13 18.85
C GLY A 200 14.19 -15.35 17.67
N GLY A 201 15.03 -14.94 16.74
CA GLY A 201 14.63 -14.20 15.54
C GLY A 201 15.79 -13.96 14.59
N ALA A 202 15.56 -13.11 13.57
CA ALA A 202 16.58 -12.60 12.66
C ALA A 202 17.00 -11.17 13.03
N ASP A 203 18.10 -10.67 12.46
CA ASP A 203 18.51 -9.27 12.61
C ASP A 203 17.44 -8.33 12.04
N TYR A 204 16.70 -7.70 12.93
CA TYR A 204 15.61 -6.78 12.54
C TYR A 204 16.13 -5.52 11.83
N THR A 205 17.42 -5.20 11.98
CA THR A 205 18.01 -4.01 11.35
C THR A 205 18.20 -4.16 9.83
N GLY A 206 18.03 -5.36 9.29
CA GLY A 206 17.99 -5.62 7.85
C GLY A 206 16.68 -5.21 7.15
N ARG A 207 15.65 -4.78 7.90
CA ARG A 207 14.35 -4.39 7.36
C ARG A 207 14.12 -2.89 7.49
N ILE A 208 13.93 -2.20 6.36
CA ILE A 208 13.69 -0.74 6.32
C ILE A 208 12.40 -0.36 7.08
N GLN A 209 11.40 -1.25 7.13
CA GLN A 209 10.16 -1.05 7.87
C GLN A 209 10.42 -0.87 9.37
N ASN A 210 11.33 -1.64 9.95
CA ASN A 210 11.69 -1.48 11.37
C ASN A 210 12.40 -0.15 11.63
N PHE A 211 13.21 0.33 10.68
CA PHE A 211 13.79 1.67 10.74
C PHE A 211 12.71 2.76 10.64
N GLU A 212 11.74 2.57 9.75
CA GLU A 212 10.60 3.48 9.61
C GLU A 212 9.81 3.59 10.91
N LEU A 213 9.48 2.48 11.58
CA LEU A 213 8.79 2.50 12.88
C LEU A 213 9.56 3.33 13.93
N GLN A 214 10.88 3.17 13.98
CA GLN A 214 11.71 3.97 14.90
C GLN A 214 11.67 5.46 14.57
N LEU A 215 11.75 5.83 13.29
CA LEU A 215 11.64 7.21 12.85
C LEU A 215 10.26 7.80 13.18
N ARG A 216 9.19 7.04 12.94
CA ARG A 216 7.82 7.46 13.24
C ARG A 216 7.59 7.66 14.74
N SER A 217 8.20 6.85 15.59
CA SER A 217 8.24 7.09 17.04
C SER A 217 8.91 8.42 17.43
N GLU A 218 9.80 8.92 16.58
CA GLU A 218 10.45 10.23 16.72
C GLU A 218 9.64 11.38 16.07
N GLY A 219 8.50 11.08 15.45
CA GLY A 219 7.66 12.03 14.70
C GLY A 219 8.22 12.37 13.32
N LYS A 220 8.97 11.46 12.71
CA LYS A 220 9.57 11.59 11.38
C LYS A 220 9.06 10.49 10.43
N ASN A 221 9.21 10.69 9.13
CA ASN A 221 8.99 9.67 8.10
C ASN A 221 10.34 9.27 7.47
N LEU A 222 10.35 8.17 6.70
CA LEU A 222 11.50 7.86 5.84
C LEU A 222 11.72 8.95 4.80
N PHE A 223 10.64 9.34 4.12
CA PHE A 223 10.63 10.44 3.17
C PHE A 223 9.50 11.40 3.53
N ASN A 224 9.76 12.69 3.40
CA ASN A 224 8.78 13.75 3.58
C ASN A 224 7.91 13.90 2.32
N GLU A 225 6.84 14.68 2.40
CA GLU A 225 5.95 14.94 1.25
C GLU A 225 6.68 15.58 0.07
N ASP A 226 7.72 16.38 0.35
CA ASP A 226 8.58 17.00 -0.68
C ASP A 226 9.64 16.04 -1.26
N GLY A 227 9.59 14.76 -0.89
CA GLY A 227 10.53 13.74 -1.36
C GLY A 227 11.88 13.72 -0.64
N THR A 228 12.16 14.66 0.27
CA THR A 228 13.42 14.67 1.01
C THR A 228 13.47 13.57 2.08
N ALA A 229 14.67 13.07 2.40
CA ALA A 229 14.84 12.08 3.47
C ALA A 229 14.54 12.69 4.85
N GLY A 230 13.79 11.96 5.69
CA GLY A 230 13.48 12.35 7.06
C GLY A 230 14.54 11.98 8.09
N PHE A 231 15.71 11.48 7.65
CA PHE A 231 16.81 11.04 8.50
C PHE A 231 18.17 11.40 7.88
N ASP A 232 19.21 11.31 8.68
CA ASP A 232 20.60 11.52 8.28
C ASP A 232 21.43 10.24 8.45
N GLU A 233 22.68 10.27 7.93
CA GLU A 233 23.64 9.16 8.03
C GLU A 233 23.85 8.70 9.49
N LYS A 234 23.92 9.63 10.42
CA LYS A 234 24.13 9.34 11.85
C LYS A 234 22.95 8.54 12.42
N ARG A 235 21.71 8.87 11.99
CA ARG A 235 20.53 8.15 12.48
C ARG A 235 20.45 6.74 11.91
N LEU A 236 20.78 6.56 10.63
CA LEU A 236 20.84 5.25 10.00
C LEU A 236 21.97 4.40 10.60
N LYS A 237 23.15 4.98 10.80
CA LYS A 237 24.27 4.31 11.45
C LYS A 237 23.86 3.77 12.83
N LYS A 238 23.24 4.60 13.65
CA LYS A 238 22.74 4.19 14.98
C LYS A 238 21.80 3.00 14.89
N PHE A 239 20.90 2.98 13.90
CA PHE A 239 19.95 1.88 13.72
C PHE A 239 20.66 0.56 13.36
N TRP A 240 21.62 0.57 12.44
CA TRP A 240 22.36 -0.62 12.07
C TRP A 240 23.33 -1.10 13.17
N GLU A 241 23.83 -0.17 14.02
CA GLU A 241 24.60 -0.53 15.21
C GLU A 241 23.78 -1.29 16.25
N GLU A 242 22.46 -1.08 16.34
CA GLU A 242 21.56 -1.81 17.26
C GLU A 242 21.53 -3.33 16.96
N GLY A 243 21.80 -3.75 15.72
CA GLY A 243 21.83 -5.16 15.33
C GLY A 243 23.14 -5.90 15.67
N GLN A 244 24.15 -5.23 16.24
CA GLN A 244 25.48 -5.86 16.43
C GLN A 244 25.41 -7.13 17.28
N ASP A 245 24.78 -7.09 18.44
CA ASP A 245 24.65 -8.26 19.32
C ASP A 245 23.85 -9.41 18.66
N ILE A 246 22.88 -9.05 17.82
CA ILE A 246 22.08 -10.04 17.07
C ILE A 246 22.96 -10.78 16.07
N ARG A 247 23.77 -10.04 15.31
CA ARG A 247 24.73 -10.59 14.34
C ARG A 247 25.84 -11.38 15.01
N ASP A 248 26.23 -11.03 16.23
CA ASP A 248 27.29 -11.69 17.00
C ASP A 248 26.85 -13.03 17.63
N GLY A 249 25.57 -13.45 17.41
CA GLY A 249 25.12 -14.81 17.78
C GLY A 249 23.73 -14.94 18.38
N ILE A 250 23.03 -13.84 18.67
CA ILE A 250 21.64 -13.89 19.17
C ILE A 250 20.68 -14.32 18.06
N GLY A 251 20.85 -13.76 16.85
CA GLY A 251 19.99 -14.03 15.70
C GLY A 251 20.44 -15.22 14.86
N ILE A 252 19.54 -15.65 13.97
CA ILE A 252 19.88 -16.70 12.99
C ILE A 252 21.00 -16.20 12.06
N PRO A 253 22.09 -17.00 11.85
CA PRO A 253 23.16 -16.64 10.93
C PRO A 253 22.66 -16.55 9.48
N GLU A 254 23.13 -15.53 8.73
CA GLU A 254 22.75 -15.32 7.33
C GLU A 254 23.06 -16.53 6.44
N GLN A 255 24.16 -17.23 6.69
CA GLN A 255 24.47 -18.46 5.98
C GLN A 255 23.37 -19.51 6.13
N THR A 256 22.79 -19.64 7.33
CA THR A 256 21.66 -20.56 7.57
C THR A 256 20.43 -20.11 6.80
N VAL A 257 20.13 -18.80 6.79
CA VAL A 257 19.01 -18.24 6.01
C VAL A 257 19.19 -18.54 4.52
N GLU A 258 20.40 -18.40 3.98
CA GLU A 258 20.70 -18.70 2.58
C GLU A 258 20.51 -20.19 2.24
N GLU A 259 20.88 -21.09 3.16
CA GLU A 259 20.69 -22.54 3.00
C GLU A 259 19.22 -22.98 3.05
N LEU A 260 18.34 -22.17 3.66
CA LEU A 260 16.90 -22.46 3.75
C LEU A 260 16.11 -22.04 2.51
N LYS A 261 16.66 -21.21 1.63
CA LYS A 261 15.94 -20.71 0.46
C LYS A 261 15.30 -21.83 -0.36
N PRO A 262 14.07 -21.66 -0.86
CA PRO A 262 13.32 -20.39 -0.95
C PRO A 262 12.57 -19.98 0.34
N LEU A 263 12.64 -20.74 1.42
CA LEU A 263 12.02 -20.40 2.70
C LEU A 263 12.91 -19.44 3.50
N GLY A 264 12.33 -18.82 4.52
CA GLY A 264 13.04 -18.04 5.52
C GLY A 264 13.28 -18.80 6.83
N GLY A 265 13.79 -18.11 7.83
CA GLY A 265 14.02 -18.70 9.15
C GLY A 265 12.72 -19.10 9.85
N PHE A 266 11.70 -18.26 9.79
CA PHE A 266 10.44 -18.47 10.51
C PHE A 266 9.62 -19.62 9.91
N ASP A 267 9.41 -19.61 8.62
CA ASP A 267 8.64 -20.65 7.92
C ASP A 267 9.37 -22.00 7.74
N SER A 268 10.66 -22.05 8.14
CA SER A 268 11.44 -23.28 8.30
C SER A 268 11.56 -23.74 9.75
N ALA A 269 10.84 -23.13 10.70
CA ALA A 269 10.95 -23.36 12.14
C ALA A 269 12.38 -23.20 12.67
N LYS A 270 13.14 -22.24 12.14
CA LYS A 270 14.50 -21.89 12.57
C LYS A 270 14.57 -20.59 13.35
N THR A 271 13.50 -19.79 13.34
CA THR A 271 13.33 -18.65 14.24
C THR A 271 11.98 -18.73 14.95
N ALA A 272 11.94 -18.29 16.22
CA ALA A 272 10.74 -18.26 17.04
C ALA A 272 9.90 -16.99 16.79
N SER A 273 10.47 -15.97 16.16
CA SER A 273 9.75 -14.74 15.78
C SER A 273 10.17 -14.23 14.41
N GLU A 274 9.27 -13.44 13.80
CA GLU A 274 9.48 -12.73 12.52
C GLU A 274 8.71 -11.41 12.51
N LEU A 275 9.41 -10.30 12.30
CA LEU A 275 8.83 -8.97 12.10
C LEU A 275 8.45 -8.79 10.63
N THR A 276 7.15 -8.68 10.35
CA THR A 276 6.63 -8.65 8.98
C THR A 276 5.20 -8.07 8.92
N TRP A 277 4.62 -8.01 7.72
CA TRP A 277 3.22 -7.69 7.54
C TRP A 277 2.31 -8.84 7.98
N ASP A 278 1.19 -8.51 8.60
CA ASP A 278 0.23 -9.46 9.19
C ASP A 278 -0.41 -10.44 8.18
N ASN A 279 -0.41 -10.13 6.92
CA ASN A 279 -0.94 -10.99 5.86
C ASN A 279 -0.05 -12.19 5.49
N PHE A 280 1.14 -12.33 6.09
CA PHE A 280 2.05 -13.46 5.82
C PHE A 280 1.67 -14.77 6.53
N GLY A 281 0.82 -14.70 7.55
CA GLY A 281 0.50 -15.85 8.41
C GLY A 281 0.04 -17.12 7.68
N ALA A 282 -0.79 -16.99 6.64
CA ALA A 282 -1.26 -18.14 5.86
C ALA A 282 -0.09 -18.85 5.12
N GLY A 283 0.86 -18.08 4.58
CA GLY A 283 2.07 -18.61 3.95
C GLY A 283 2.94 -19.34 4.96
N TYR A 284 3.13 -18.77 6.13
CA TYR A 284 3.90 -19.40 7.21
C TYR A 284 3.31 -20.72 7.66
N LEU A 285 2.00 -20.78 7.94
CA LEU A 285 1.35 -22.04 8.33
C LEU A 285 1.44 -23.10 7.23
N ALA A 286 1.31 -22.71 5.95
CA ALA A 286 1.45 -23.64 4.84
C ALA A 286 2.87 -24.23 4.74
N ASN A 287 3.90 -23.43 4.97
CA ASN A 287 5.30 -23.83 4.88
C ASN A 287 5.76 -24.64 6.12
N LEU A 288 5.33 -24.25 7.31
CA LEU A 288 5.62 -24.94 8.56
C LEU A 288 5.00 -26.35 8.61
N GLY A 289 3.88 -26.55 7.92
CA GLY A 289 3.21 -27.85 7.78
C GLY A 289 2.30 -28.21 8.95
N ALA A 290 1.72 -29.41 8.90
CA ALA A 290 0.58 -29.83 9.73
C ALA A 290 0.85 -29.90 11.25
N SER A 291 2.09 -29.82 11.69
CA SER A 291 2.44 -29.78 13.12
C SER A 291 2.27 -28.39 13.75
N TYR A 292 2.09 -27.36 12.92
CA TYR A 292 1.92 -25.98 13.33
C TYR A 292 0.52 -25.52 12.90
N THR A 293 -0.39 -25.45 13.85
CA THR A 293 -1.80 -25.16 13.59
C THR A 293 -2.18 -23.72 13.91
N GLU A 294 -1.32 -23.02 14.63
CA GLU A 294 -1.53 -21.63 15.05
C GLU A 294 -0.19 -20.90 15.17
N LEU A 295 -0.25 -19.58 15.07
CA LEU A 295 0.86 -18.66 15.28
C LEU A 295 0.43 -17.59 16.28
N GLY A 296 1.37 -17.04 17.04
CA GLY A 296 1.13 -15.79 17.74
C GLY A 296 1.24 -14.61 16.75
N LEU A 297 0.53 -13.55 17.01
CA LEU A 297 0.68 -12.28 16.28
C LEU A 297 0.54 -11.14 17.29
N VAL A 298 1.66 -10.45 17.54
CA VAL A 298 1.76 -9.41 18.56
C VAL A 298 2.33 -8.11 17.98
N ALA A 299 2.15 -7.02 18.72
CA ALA A 299 2.69 -5.73 18.30
C ALA A 299 4.23 -5.75 18.28
N PRO A 300 4.87 -5.10 17.31
CA PRO A 300 6.32 -4.98 17.26
C PRO A 300 6.84 -4.13 18.44
N PRO A 301 8.16 -4.23 18.76
CA PRO A 301 8.78 -3.42 19.80
C PRO A 301 8.53 -1.93 19.61
N VAL A 302 8.65 -1.14 20.67
CA VAL A 302 8.46 0.32 20.64
C VAL A 302 9.77 1.04 20.87
N THR A 303 9.96 2.18 20.21
CA THR A 303 11.07 3.09 20.51
C THR A 303 10.70 4.06 21.63
N LYS A 304 9.43 4.45 21.67
CA LYS A 304 8.90 5.40 22.65
C LYS A 304 7.46 5.03 23.01
N GLU A 305 7.20 4.84 24.29
CA GLU A 305 5.86 4.56 24.80
C GLU A 305 4.86 5.65 24.38
N GLY A 306 3.66 5.24 23.94
CA GLY A 306 2.59 6.11 23.48
C GLY A 306 2.83 6.78 22.12
N ALA A 307 3.86 6.36 21.39
CA ALA A 307 4.08 6.83 20.02
C ALA A 307 3.01 6.28 19.06
N LYS A 308 2.71 7.07 18.03
CA LYS A 308 1.88 6.68 16.88
C LYS A 308 2.79 6.23 15.74
N ASP A 309 3.45 5.10 15.92
CA ASP A 309 4.51 4.61 15.05
C ASP A 309 4.04 3.60 14.01
N LEU A 310 2.91 2.93 14.25
CA LEU A 310 2.29 2.01 13.30
C LEU A 310 1.33 2.74 12.36
N TYR A 311 1.05 2.14 11.23
CA TYR A 311 0.03 2.57 10.27
C TYR A 311 -0.56 1.38 9.55
N LEU A 312 -1.77 1.55 9.04
CA LEU A 312 -2.37 0.58 8.14
C LEU A 312 -1.88 0.87 6.72
N LYS A 313 -1.20 -0.10 6.13
CA LYS A 313 -0.79 -0.06 4.72
C LYS A 313 -1.92 -0.62 3.86
N PRO A 314 -2.25 -0.02 2.71
CA PRO A 314 -3.17 -0.67 1.78
C PRO A 314 -2.51 -1.94 1.24
N SER A 315 -3.22 -3.05 1.27
CA SER A 315 -2.75 -4.24 0.56
C SER A 315 -2.84 -4.01 -0.95
N MET A 316 -3.89 -3.31 -1.36
CA MET A 316 -4.13 -2.81 -2.72
C MET A 316 -5.20 -1.73 -2.70
N LEU A 317 -5.31 -1.01 -3.82
CA LEU A 317 -6.30 0.04 -4.04
C LEU A 317 -7.10 -0.25 -5.32
N HIS A 318 -8.17 0.50 -5.55
CA HIS A 318 -8.78 0.65 -6.87
C HIS A 318 -8.63 2.08 -7.35
N ALA A 319 -8.13 2.24 -8.58
CA ALA A 319 -7.99 3.51 -9.26
C ALA A 319 -8.80 3.50 -10.57
N ILE A 320 -9.18 4.69 -11.03
CA ILE A 320 -9.92 4.92 -12.27
C ILE A 320 -9.00 5.68 -13.24
N SER A 321 -9.00 5.27 -14.51
CA SER A 321 -8.24 5.97 -15.56
C SER A 321 -8.80 7.35 -15.82
N ALA A 322 -7.94 8.36 -15.93
CA ALA A 322 -8.34 9.72 -16.36
C ALA A 322 -8.97 9.75 -17.76
N ASN A 323 -8.71 8.74 -18.58
CA ASN A 323 -9.22 8.65 -19.96
C ASN A 323 -10.54 7.88 -20.09
N THR A 324 -11.10 7.37 -18.97
CA THR A 324 -12.42 6.70 -19.02
C THR A 324 -13.50 7.61 -19.62
N LYS A 325 -14.42 7.01 -20.34
CA LYS A 325 -15.58 7.74 -20.92
C LYS A 325 -16.81 7.67 -20.03
N HIS A 326 -16.73 6.88 -18.97
CA HIS A 326 -17.84 6.56 -18.07
C HIS A 326 -17.40 6.64 -16.60
N PRO A 327 -16.94 7.84 -16.15
CA PRO A 327 -16.36 7.98 -14.81
C PRO A 327 -17.36 7.66 -13.68
N GLU A 328 -18.64 8.01 -13.84
CA GLU A 328 -19.68 7.72 -12.84
C GLU A 328 -19.95 6.21 -12.72
N ALA A 329 -20.00 5.50 -13.85
CA ALA A 329 -20.17 4.04 -13.84
C ALA A 329 -18.92 3.33 -13.28
N ALA A 330 -17.73 3.83 -13.58
CA ALA A 330 -16.48 3.34 -13.02
C ALA A 330 -16.42 3.55 -11.50
N ALA A 331 -16.82 4.72 -11.01
CA ALA A 331 -16.91 5.03 -9.58
C ALA A 331 -17.95 4.13 -8.87
N THR A 332 -19.08 3.83 -9.54
CA THR A 332 -20.11 2.90 -9.05
C THR A 332 -19.53 1.48 -8.89
N LEU A 333 -18.75 1.01 -9.87
CA LEU A 333 -18.08 -0.29 -9.78
C LEU A 333 -17.05 -0.31 -8.64
N VAL A 334 -16.25 0.74 -8.49
CA VAL A 334 -15.29 0.88 -7.39
C VAL A 334 -16.01 0.84 -6.04
N ASN A 335 -17.11 1.60 -5.89
CA ASN A 335 -17.91 1.58 -4.67
C ASN A 335 -18.44 0.17 -4.34
N PHE A 336 -18.97 -0.55 -5.32
CA PHE A 336 -19.44 -1.91 -5.12
C PHE A 336 -18.31 -2.85 -4.68
N LEU A 337 -17.16 -2.83 -5.38
CA LEU A 337 -16.02 -3.70 -5.07
C LEU A 337 -15.43 -3.48 -3.68
N ILE A 338 -15.64 -2.29 -3.09
CA ILE A 338 -15.08 -1.91 -1.78
C ILE A 338 -16.14 -2.01 -0.69
N ASN A 339 -17.32 -1.47 -0.91
CA ASN A 339 -18.32 -1.24 0.15
C ASN A 339 -19.46 -2.25 0.17
N SER A 340 -19.71 -3.00 -0.92
CA SER A 340 -20.83 -3.94 -0.95
C SER A 340 -20.63 -5.09 0.05
N PRO A 341 -21.64 -5.42 0.88
CA PRO A 341 -21.64 -6.61 1.70
C PRO A 341 -21.43 -7.89 0.86
N GLU A 342 -21.95 -7.92 -0.36
CA GLU A 342 -21.79 -9.07 -1.25
C GLU A 342 -20.34 -9.23 -1.71
N SER A 343 -19.66 -8.11 -2.04
CA SER A 343 -18.22 -8.08 -2.30
C SER A 343 -17.42 -8.59 -1.08
N GLY A 344 -17.81 -8.16 0.12
CA GLY A 344 -17.22 -8.63 1.39
C GLY A 344 -17.30 -10.14 1.57
N LYS A 345 -18.46 -10.74 1.33
CA LYS A 345 -18.65 -12.21 1.38
C LYS A 345 -17.82 -12.95 0.34
N ILE A 346 -17.78 -12.42 -0.89
CA ILE A 346 -17.09 -13.07 -2.02
C ILE A 346 -15.58 -13.05 -1.79
N PHE A 347 -15.00 -11.89 -1.49
CA PHE A 347 -13.54 -11.76 -1.34
C PHE A 347 -13.03 -12.22 0.02
N GLY A 348 -13.85 -12.12 1.09
CA GLY A 348 -13.36 -12.35 2.44
C GLY A 348 -12.06 -11.57 2.67
N THR A 349 -10.99 -12.27 3.06
CA THR A 349 -9.64 -11.70 3.27
C THR A 349 -8.66 -11.98 2.13
N ASN A 350 -9.13 -12.43 0.95
CA ASN A 350 -8.24 -12.71 -0.19
C ASN A 350 -7.41 -11.49 -0.61
N ARG A 351 -7.88 -10.28 -0.33
CA ARG A 351 -7.22 -9.02 -0.63
C ARG A 351 -6.60 -8.32 0.60
N GLY A 352 -6.58 -8.96 1.76
CA GLY A 352 -6.29 -8.39 3.08
C GLY A 352 -7.57 -8.15 3.87
N ILE A 353 -7.47 -7.58 5.07
CA ILE A 353 -8.66 -7.22 5.87
C ILE A 353 -9.44 -6.12 5.12
N PRO A 354 -10.74 -6.32 4.82
CA PRO A 354 -11.53 -5.31 4.13
C PRO A 354 -11.46 -3.94 4.80
N ALA A 355 -11.11 -2.90 4.03
CA ALA A 355 -11.00 -1.53 4.52
C ALA A 355 -12.37 -0.92 4.88
N SER A 356 -13.43 -1.41 4.26
CA SER A 356 -14.81 -1.00 4.51
C SER A 356 -15.43 -1.81 5.63
N SER A 357 -16.00 -1.16 6.64
CA SER A 357 -16.71 -1.83 7.75
C SER A 357 -17.88 -2.66 7.26
N THR A 358 -18.62 -2.23 6.24
CA THR A 358 -19.75 -2.99 5.69
C THR A 358 -19.31 -4.27 4.99
N ALA A 359 -18.20 -4.23 4.27
CA ALA A 359 -17.63 -5.41 3.64
C ALA A 359 -17.00 -6.35 4.68
N LEU A 360 -16.33 -5.81 5.70
CA LEU A 360 -15.72 -6.58 6.79
C LEU A 360 -16.78 -7.31 7.63
N GLU A 361 -17.87 -6.64 7.99
CA GLU A 361 -18.98 -7.25 8.74
C GLU A 361 -19.65 -8.41 7.98
N ALA A 362 -19.61 -8.37 6.65
CA ALA A 362 -20.16 -9.42 5.79
C ALA A 362 -19.20 -10.54 5.46
N ALA A 363 -17.89 -10.32 5.65
CA ALA A 363 -16.86 -11.31 5.36
C ALA A 363 -16.93 -12.51 6.31
N ASP A 364 -16.79 -13.73 5.78
CA ASP A 364 -16.64 -14.93 6.59
C ASP A 364 -15.15 -15.13 6.90
N LEU A 365 -14.78 -14.78 8.15
CA LEU A 365 -13.38 -14.80 8.57
C LEU A 365 -13.01 -16.18 9.12
N ASP A 366 -12.00 -16.80 8.56
CA ASP A 366 -11.36 -17.98 9.15
C ASP A 366 -10.59 -17.61 10.45
N PRO A 367 -10.11 -18.56 11.24
CA PRO A 367 -9.43 -18.26 12.50
C PRO A 367 -8.20 -17.35 12.36
N LEU A 368 -7.41 -17.50 11.29
CA LEU A 368 -6.25 -16.65 11.04
C LEU A 368 -6.67 -15.23 10.66
N SER A 369 -7.66 -15.11 9.79
CA SER A 369 -8.21 -13.80 9.39
C SER A 369 -8.83 -13.07 10.58
N THR A 370 -9.49 -13.81 11.49
CA THR A 370 -9.99 -13.25 12.76
C THR A 370 -8.84 -12.76 13.63
N GLN A 371 -7.75 -13.53 13.76
CA GLN A 371 -6.57 -13.12 14.51
C GLN A 371 -5.92 -11.85 13.94
N ILE A 372 -5.81 -11.74 12.62
CA ILE A 372 -5.26 -10.53 11.96
C ILE A 372 -6.14 -9.33 12.25
N LYS A 373 -7.46 -9.47 12.11
CA LYS A 373 -8.41 -8.40 12.44
C LYS A 373 -8.28 -7.96 13.90
N ASP A 374 -8.27 -8.93 14.83
CA ASP A 374 -8.14 -8.64 16.26
C ASP A 374 -6.78 -7.98 16.58
N TYR A 375 -5.72 -8.36 15.85
CA TYR A 375 -4.42 -7.70 15.93
C TYR A 375 -4.47 -6.25 15.46
N GLU A 376 -5.03 -5.95 14.28
CA GLU A 376 -5.17 -4.57 13.79
C GLU A 376 -6.01 -3.71 14.76
N GLU A 377 -7.04 -4.28 15.38
CA GLU A 377 -7.83 -3.61 16.41
C GLU A 377 -7.01 -3.36 17.69
N SER A 378 -6.17 -4.33 18.10
CA SER A 378 -5.37 -4.24 19.32
C SER A 378 -4.31 -3.14 19.28
N ILE A 379 -3.82 -2.80 18.09
CA ILE A 379 -2.80 -1.77 17.88
C ILE A 379 -3.38 -0.38 17.61
N ALA A 380 -4.70 -0.20 17.70
CA ALA A 380 -5.38 1.07 17.39
C ALA A 380 -4.77 2.29 18.08
N ASP A 381 -4.32 2.11 19.33
CA ASP A 381 -3.66 3.17 20.10
C ASP A 381 -2.27 3.55 19.57
N ARG A 382 -1.62 2.68 18.77
CA ARG A 382 -0.34 2.93 18.10
C ARG A 382 -0.50 3.39 16.64
N LEU A 383 -1.70 3.34 16.08
CA LEU A 383 -1.93 3.76 14.70
C LEU A 383 -1.84 5.29 14.57
N GLY A 384 -0.93 5.74 13.70
CA GLY A 384 -0.85 7.08 13.16
C GLY A 384 -1.41 7.16 11.75
N ASP A 385 -1.35 8.34 11.12
CA ASP A 385 -1.61 8.49 9.70
C ASP A 385 -0.58 7.67 8.90
N ALA A 386 -0.96 7.16 7.74
CA ALA A 386 0.00 6.50 6.85
C ALA A 386 1.13 7.49 6.45
N PRO A 387 2.33 6.99 6.19
CA PRO A 387 3.39 7.84 5.65
C PRO A 387 2.98 8.42 4.29
N PRO A 388 3.63 9.50 3.83
CA PRO A 388 3.44 9.98 2.47
C PRO A 388 3.61 8.85 1.44
N VAL A 389 2.87 8.96 0.33
CA VAL A 389 2.99 7.99 -0.77
C VAL A 389 4.47 7.87 -1.17
N PRO A 390 4.99 6.63 -1.30
CA PRO A 390 6.40 6.42 -1.58
C PRO A 390 6.91 7.24 -2.77
N ILE A 391 8.14 7.72 -2.66
CA ILE A 391 8.83 8.40 -3.75
C ILE A 391 9.07 7.44 -4.92
N VAL A 392 9.20 7.99 -6.12
CA VAL A 392 9.61 7.20 -7.29
C VAL A 392 10.99 6.59 -7.01
N GLY A 393 11.15 5.29 -7.28
CA GLY A 393 12.40 4.57 -6.98
C GLY A 393 12.52 4.01 -5.56
N TYR A 394 11.51 4.16 -4.70
CA TYR A 394 11.51 3.61 -3.34
C TYR A 394 11.86 2.11 -3.31
N GLY A 395 11.32 1.32 -4.24
CA GLY A 395 11.61 -0.12 -4.31
C GLY A 395 13.10 -0.46 -4.47
N SER A 396 13.85 0.38 -5.19
CA SER A 396 15.32 0.22 -5.30
C SER A 396 16.01 0.49 -3.97
N LEU A 397 15.54 1.47 -3.22
CA LEU A 397 16.08 1.79 -1.89
C LEU A 397 15.78 0.70 -0.86
N GLU A 398 14.55 0.18 -0.87
CA GLU A 398 14.17 -0.95 -0.02
C GLU A 398 15.03 -2.19 -0.30
N GLU A 399 15.25 -2.51 -1.57
CA GLU A 399 16.10 -3.62 -1.97
C GLU A 399 17.57 -3.37 -1.59
N LYS A 400 18.11 -2.15 -1.82
CA LYS A 400 19.46 -1.80 -1.39
C LYS A 400 19.63 -1.91 0.12
N PHE A 401 18.63 -1.47 0.90
CA PHE A 401 18.63 -1.59 2.36
C PHE A 401 18.71 -3.06 2.79
N ARG A 402 17.89 -3.92 2.17
CA ARG A 402 17.86 -5.36 2.44
C ARG A 402 19.21 -6.02 2.09
N VAL A 403 19.80 -5.69 0.95
CA VAL A 403 21.11 -6.21 0.52
C VAL A 403 22.20 -5.81 1.51
N LEU A 404 22.24 -4.55 1.92
CA LEU A 404 23.21 -4.07 2.91
C LEU A 404 23.01 -4.74 4.29
N GLY A 405 21.76 -5.00 4.70
CA GLY A 405 21.46 -5.81 5.89
C GLY A 405 22.07 -7.22 5.81
N THR A 406 21.92 -7.89 4.66
CA THR A 406 22.55 -9.20 4.40
C THR A 406 24.09 -9.12 4.45
N GLU A 407 24.68 -8.08 3.85
CA GLU A 407 26.14 -7.88 3.85
C GLU A 407 26.68 -7.58 5.26
N LEU A 408 25.94 -6.83 6.07
CA LEU A 408 26.26 -6.61 7.49
C LEU A 408 26.20 -7.92 8.28
N ASN A 409 25.20 -8.78 8.05
CA ASN A 409 25.08 -10.09 8.69
C ASN A 409 26.21 -11.04 8.28
N TYR A 410 26.72 -10.96 7.05
CA TYR A 410 27.93 -11.69 6.62
C TYR A 410 29.23 -11.07 7.10
N GLY A 411 29.20 -9.83 7.64
CA GLY A 411 30.40 -9.09 8.00
C GLY A 411 31.27 -8.72 6.80
N THR A 412 30.68 -8.62 5.59
CA THR A 412 31.37 -8.26 4.36
C THR A 412 31.50 -6.75 4.17
N VAL A 413 30.69 -5.98 4.88
CA VAL A 413 30.75 -4.53 5.00
C VAL A 413 30.69 -4.10 6.45
N THR A 414 31.29 -2.98 6.77
CA THR A 414 31.11 -2.30 8.05
C THR A 414 29.85 -1.45 8.03
N VAL A 415 29.35 -1.06 9.21
CA VAL A 415 28.19 -0.16 9.31
C VAL A 415 28.45 1.18 8.60
N ASP A 416 29.66 1.73 8.71
CA ASP A 416 30.03 2.97 8.02
C ASP A 416 29.98 2.82 6.50
N GLU A 417 30.54 1.74 5.95
CA GLU A 417 30.48 1.45 4.51
C GLU A 417 29.06 1.21 4.03
N ALA A 418 28.21 0.56 4.82
CA ALA A 418 26.81 0.35 4.48
C ALA A 418 26.04 1.68 4.42
N VAL A 419 26.26 2.59 5.38
CA VAL A 419 25.68 3.93 5.39
C VAL A 419 26.10 4.71 4.14
N ASP A 420 27.40 4.76 3.84
CA ASP A 420 27.91 5.44 2.65
C ASP A 420 27.27 4.91 1.35
N GLN A 421 27.16 3.58 1.22
CA GLN A 421 26.55 2.96 0.06
C GLN A 421 25.03 3.23 -0.05
N PHE A 422 24.32 3.23 1.07
CA PHE A 422 22.88 3.51 1.06
C PHE A 422 22.59 4.96 0.65
N PHE A 423 23.34 5.92 1.22
CA PHE A 423 23.19 7.33 0.86
C PHE A 423 23.62 7.62 -0.58
N ALA A 424 24.62 6.93 -1.11
CA ALA A 424 24.96 7.02 -2.52
C ALA A 424 23.84 6.54 -3.45
N GLU A 425 23.15 5.44 -3.11
CA GLU A 425 21.96 4.98 -3.86
C GLU A 425 20.79 5.96 -3.72
N MET A 426 20.57 6.48 -2.51
CA MET A 426 19.52 7.46 -2.25
C MET A 426 19.74 8.74 -3.08
N ASP A 427 20.97 9.23 -3.18
CA ASP A 427 21.30 10.37 -4.04
C ASP A 427 20.98 10.11 -5.51
N VAL A 428 21.19 8.89 -6.01
CA VAL A 428 20.81 8.51 -7.37
C VAL A 428 19.30 8.55 -7.55
N VAL A 429 18.53 7.99 -6.60
CA VAL A 429 17.06 7.94 -6.67
C VAL A 429 16.44 9.33 -6.56
N LEU A 430 16.92 10.17 -5.64
CA LEU A 430 16.35 11.51 -5.41
C LEU A 430 16.70 12.53 -6.49
N ASN A 431 17.69 12.27 -7.36
CA ASN A 431 18.11 13.17 -8.42
C ASN A 431 17.72 12.68 -9.83
N GLN A 432 16.85 11.67 -9.94
CA GLN A 432 16.25 11.23 -11.20
C GLN A 432 15.06 12.11 -11.58
#